data_60958ac7365db7d095c0018bc69f2b36
#
_entry.id   60958ac7365db7d095c0018bc69f2b36
#
_cell.length_a   1.000
_cell.length_b   1.000
_cell.length_c   1.000
_cell.angle_alpha   90.00
_cell.angle_beta   90.00
_cell.angle_gamma   90.00
#
_symmetry.space_group_name_H-M   'P 1'
#
loop_
_entity.id
_entity.type
_entity.pdbx_description
1 polymer ?
#
loop_
_entity_poly.entity_id
_entity_poly.type
_entity_poly.pdbx_seq_one_letter_code
_entity_poly.pdbx_strand_id
1 'polypeptide(L)'
;MKLTPNFYRDRVCLNVLAGSKYNAREIYAAAEGHVLVGVLSKNYSDVESAVADMREYARLIDNALSIGLGAGDPHQSAMVSEISRQVQPQHVNQVFTGVGTSRALLGQNETVVNGLISPTGTPGLVKISTGPLSRRAPDGIVPIETAIALLKDMGGSSVKYFPMGGLTCRDEYKAVADACARHDFWLEPTGGIDLENIAEILHIALDAGVSKIIPHIYSSIIDKVSGNTRADDVRQLLAIVRSRVG
;
A
#
# COMPACT_ATOMS: atom_id res chain seq x y z
N MET A 1 6.80 11.06 16.79
CA MET A 1 5.67 10.49 16.01
C MET A 1 5.91 9.00 15.83
N LYS A 2 4.86 8.20 15.84
CA LYS A 2 4.95 6.75 15.62
C LYS A 2 5.34 6.45 14.18
N LEU A 3 6.31 5.56 13.94
CA LEU A 3 6.80 5.21 12.60
C LEU A 3 6.22 3.90 12.06
N THR A 4 5.57 3.11 12.92
CA THR A 4 4.99 1.82 12.54
C THR A 4 3.46 1.89 12.45
N PRO A 5 2.83 1.26 11.44
CA PRO A 5 1.37 1.19 11.32
C PRO A 5 0.72 0.49 12.52
N ASN A 6 -0.53 0.86 12.79
CA ASN A 6 -1.34 0.26 13.85
C ASN A 6 -2.20 -0.88 13.28
N PHE A 7 -1.66 -2.09 13.25
CA PHE A 7 -2.40 -3.26 12.77
C PHE A 7 -3.47 -3.71 13.77
N TYR A 8 -4.69 -3.98 13.28
CA TYR A 8 -5.70 -4.65 14.09
C TYR A 8 -5.22 -6.07 14.41
N ARG A 9 -5.18 -6.41 15.71
CA ARG A 9 -4.64 -7.68 16.24
C ARG A 9 -3.29 -8.09 15.62
N ASP A 10 -2.47 -7.10 15.33
CA ASP A 10 -1.15 -7.28 14.69
C ASP A 10 -1.19 -7.98 13.30
N ARG A 11 -2.36 -7.98 12.61
CA ARG A 11 -2.57 -8.70 11.34
C ARG A 11 -2.96 -7.80 10.17
N VAL A 12 -3.92 -6.91 10.33
CA VAL A 12 -4.48 -6.11 9.21
C VAL A 12 -4.47 -4.63 9.53
N CYS A 13 -3.99 -3.81 8.60
CA CYS A 13 -4.09 -2.36 8.62
C CYS A 13 -4.65 -1.88 7.29
N LEU A 14 -5.79 -1.18 7.30
CA LEU A 14 -6.40 -0.65 6.07
C LEU A 14 -5.52 0.42 5.43
N ASN A 15 -5.60 0.59 4.11
CA ASN A 15 -5.01 1.73 3.41
C ASN A 15 -6.06 2.37 2.49
N VAL A 16 -6.43 3.62 2.77
CA VAL A 16 -7.45 4.36 2.03
C VAL A 16 -6.99 5.78 1.72
N LEU A 17 -7.51 6.41 0.67
CA LEU A 17 -7.13 7.76 0.28
C LEU A 17 -7.94 8.82 1.03
N ALA A 18 -7.32 9.94 1.36
CA ALA A 18 -8.02 11.13 1.84
C ALA A 18 -8.18 12.17 0.73
N GLY A 19 -9.36 12.76 0.62
CA GLY A 19 -9.63 13.89 -0.27
C GLY A 19 -9.24 15.24 0.34
N SER A 20 -9.11 15.31 1.67
CA SER A 20 -8.75 16.53 2.41
C SER A 20 -8.21 16.18 3.81
N LYS A 21 -7.61 17.15 4.49
CA LYS A 21 -7.15 17.00 5.88
C LYS A 21 -8.30 16.69 6.85
N TYR A 22 -9.45 17.32 6.65
CA TYR A 22 -10.64 17.01 7.42
C TYR A 22 -11.06 15.56 7.22
N ASN A 23 -11.13 15.11 5.95
CA ASN A 23 -11.46 13.74 5.62
C ASN A 23 -10.42 12.73 6.17
N ALA A 24 -9.13 13.09 6.19
CA ALA A 24 -8.10 12.25 6.81
C ALA A 24 -8.39 11.97 8.31
N ARG A 25 -8.82 12.99 9.05
CA ARG A 25 -9.23 12.83 10.46
C ARG A 25 -10.47 11.95 10.61
N GLU A 26 -11.47 12.13 9.74
CA GLU A 26 -12.68 11.29 9.74
C GLU A 26 -12.35 9.83 9.46
N ILE A 27 -11.50 9.55 8.46
CA ILE A 27 -11.01 8.21 8.13
C ILE A 27 -10.28 7.59 9.32
N TYR A 28 -9.34 8.33 9.92
CA TYR A 28 -8.53 7.83 11.03
C TYR A 28 -9.39 7.49 12.24
N ALA A 29 -10.38 8.35 12.57
CA ALA A 29 -11.33 8.10 13.63
C ALA A 29 -12.27 6.91 13.30
N ALA A 30 -12.80 6.84 12.08
CA ALA A 30 -13.69 5.77 11.62
C ALA A 30 -13.04 4.38 11.67
N ALA A 31 -11.72 4.32 11.39
CA ALA A 31 -10.93 3.10 11.46
C ALA A 31 -10.31 2.84 12.86
N GLU A 32 -10.62 3.66 13.87
CA GLU A 32 -10.05 3.57 15.22
C GLU A 32 -8.51 3.51 15.22
N GLY A 33 -7.89 4.21 14.26
CA GLY A 33 -6.45 4.23 14.07
C GLY A 33 -5.85 3.00 13.37
N HIS A 34 -6.64 1.99 12.99
CA HIS A 34 -6.18 0.81 12.25
C HIS A 34 -6.17 1.05 10.73
N VAL A 35 -5.59 2.18 10.33
CA VAL A 35 -5.57 2.62 8.94
C VAL A 35 -4.33 3.44 8.64
N LEU A 36 -3.83 3.30 7.43
CA LEU A 36 -2.91 4.20 6.77
C LEU A 36 -3.71 5.11 5.83
N VAL A 37 -3.51 6.41 5.93
CA VAL A 37 -4.23 7.41 5.13
C VAL A 37 -3.35 7.86 3.97
N GLY A 38 -3.77 7.52 2.76
CA GLY A 38 -3.04 7.79 1.54
C GLY A 38 -3.15 9.25 1.10
N VAL A 39 -2.01 9.87 0.82
CA VAL A 39 -1.87 11.17 0.16
C VAL A 39 -0.92 11.00 -1.02
N LEU A 40 -1.35 11.47 -2.20
CA LEU A 40 -0.64 11.19 -3.45
C LEU A 40 0.36 12.28 -3.80
N SER A 41 1.61 11.91 -4.08
CA SER A 41 2.67 12.85 -4.51
C SER A 41 2.30 13.62 -5.78
N LYS A 42 1.60 12.98 -6.71
CA LYS A 42 1.17 13.62 -7.97
C LYS A 42 0.24 14.83 -7.81
N ASN A 43 -0.32 15.05 -6.62
CA ASN A 43 -1.19 16.18 -6.33
C ASN A 43 -0.40 17.49 -6.06
N TYR A 44 0.93 17.41 -6.02
CA TYR A 44 1.81 18.54 -5.73
C TYR A 44 2.75 18.82 -6.90
N SER A 45 3.10 20.09 -7.08
CA SER A 45 4.01 20.53 -8.13
C SER A 45 5.49 20.22 -7.83
N ASP A 46 5.82 20.14 -6.55
CA ASP A 46 7.20 19.98 -6.05
C ASP A 46 7.25 19.32 -4.68
N VAL A 47 8.48 18.95 -4.27
CA VAL A 47 8.74 18.28 -3.00
C VAL A 47 8.46 19.19 -1.80
N GLU A 48 8.77 20.48 -1.90
CA GLU A 48 8.62 21.44 -0.78
C GLU A 48 7.14 21.60 -0.38
N SER A 49 6.27 21.84 -1.36
CA SER A 49 4.82 21.96 -1.14
C SER A 49 4.22 20.67 -0.61
N ALA A 50 4.65 19.52 -1.15
CA ALA A 50 4.21 18.21 -0.67
C ALA A 50 4.63 17.97 0.79
N VAL A 51 5.86 18.25 1.15
CA VAL A 51 6.40 18.07 2.51
C VAL A 51 5.67 18.95 3.52
N ALA A 52 5.45 20.23 3.18
CA ALA A 52 4.75 21.17 4.05
C ALA A 52 3.33 20.66 4.37
N ASP A 53 2.57 20.28 3.35
CA ASP A 53 1.20 19.82 3.47
C ASP A 53 1.11 18.42 4.14
N MET A 54 1.93 17.46 3.74
CA MET A 54 1.93 16.10 4.29
C MET A 54 2.35 16.06 5.77
N ARG A 55 3.18 16.98 6.24
CA ARG A 55 3.48 17.13 7.67
C ARG A 55 2.25 17.56 8.48
N GLU A 56 1.36 18.35 7.90
CA GLU A 56 0.09 18.71 8.55
C GLU A 56 -0.84 17.49 8.62
N TYR A 57 -0.97 16.71 7.52
CA TYR A 57 -1.68 15.41 7.58
C TYR A 57 -1.13 14.52 8.69
N ALA A 58 0.20 14.32 8.73
CA ALA A 58 0.84 13.45 9.71
C ALA A 58 0.52 13.82 11.16
N ARG A 59 0.47 15.13 11.48
CA ARG A 59 0.09 15.61 12.83
C ARG A 59 -1.35 15.29 13.20
N LEU A 60 -2.26 15.26 12.20
CA LEU A 60 -3.71 15.06 12.43
C LEU A 60 -4.10 13.60 12.64
N ILE A 61 -3.25 12.65 12.19
CA ILE A 61 -3.55 11.22 12.13
C ILE A 61 -2.45 10.35 12.77
N ASP A 62 -1.76 10.87 13.79
CA ASP A 62 -0.69 10.18 14.52
C ASP A 62 0.37 9.55 13.59
N ASN A 63 0.74 10.29 12.54
CA ASN A 63 1.67 9.86 11.49
C ASN A 63 1.23 8.64 10.67
N ALA A 64 -0.04 8.24 10.75
CA ALA A 64 -0.59 7.13 9.95
C ALA A 64 -0.71 7.51 8.45
N LEU A 65 0.32 8.17 7.94
CA LEU A 65 0.42 8.66 6.57
C LEU A 65 1.00 7.58 5.65
N SER A 66 0.37 7.41 4.48
CA SER A 66 0.85 6.61 3.36
C SER A 66 1.13 7.51 2.17
N ILE A 67 2.39 7.69 1.81
CA ILE A 67 2.75 8.48 0.61
C ILE A 67 2.56 7.62 -0.64
N GLY A 68 1.68 8.07 -1.54
CA GLY A 68 1.31 7.33 -2.75
C GLY A 68 1.88 7.94 -4.03
N LEU A 69 2.17 7.08 -5.02
CA LEU A 69 2.58 7.48 -6.38
C LEU A 69 1.40 8.08 -7.19
N GLY A 70 0.18 7.60 -6.91
CA GLY A 70 -1.01 7.83 -7.75
C GLY A 70 -1.08 6.84 -8.91
N ALA A 71 -1.98 5.84 -8.77
CA ALA A 71 -2.18 4.76 -9.75
C ALA A 71 -0.88 4.04 -10.19
N GLY A 72 0.12 3.97 -9.31
CA GLY A 72 1.41 3.34 -9.64
C GLY A 72 2.25 4.12 -10.65
N ASP A 73 2.06 5.45 -10.79
CA ASP A 73 2.81 6.26 -11.73
C ASP A 73 4.31 6.26 -11.40
N PRO A 74 5.17 5.64 -12.24
CA PRO A 74 6.59 5.52 -11.96
C PRO A 74 7.36 6.84 -12.05
N HIS A 75 6.80 7.86 -12.68
CA HIS A 75 7.42 9.18 -12.75
C HIS A 75 7.45 9.87 -11.39
N GLN A 76 6.58 9.43 -10.45
CA GLN A 76 6.53 9.92 -9.08
C GLN A 76 7.58 9.27 -8.14
N SER A 77 8.28 8.24 -8.60
CA SER A 77 9.18 7.44 -7.75
C SER A 77 10.25 8.28 -7.02
N ALA A 78 10.94 9.16 -7.74
CA ALA A 78 11.96 10.04 -7.15
C ALA A 78 11.36 11.03 -6.16
N MET A 79 10.24 11.66 -6.53
CA MET A 79 9.53 12.62 -5.68
C MET A 79 9.05 11.97 -4.38
N VAL A 80 8.46 10.76 -4.45
CA VAL A 80 8.05 10.00 -3.27
C VAL A 80 9.23 9.74 -2.33
N SER A 81 10.39 9.35 -2.86
CA SER A 81 11.58 9.09 -2.05
C SER A 81 12.06 10.35 -1.31
N GLU A 82 12.10 11.51 -1.99
CA GLU A 82 12.50 12.77 -1.38
C GLU A 82 11.49 13.31 -0.35
N ILE A 83 10.20 13.20 -0.62
CA ILE A 83 9.16 13.55 0.36
C ILE A 83 9.31 12.65 1.60
N SER A 84 9.48 11.34 1.40
CA SER A 84 9.58 10.37 2.50
C SER A 84 10.77 10.63 3.41
N ARG A 85 11.91 11.04 2.86
CA ARG A 85 13.11 11.44 3.62
C ARG A 85 12.79 12.55 4.62
N GLN A 86 11.96 13.52 4.22
CA GLN A 86 11.68 14.71 5.03
C GLN A 86 10.48 14.56 5.95
N VAL A 87 9.49 13.77 5.57
CA VAL A 87 8.23 13.58 6.32
C VAL A 87 8.34 12.44 7.32
N GLN A 88 9.09 11.37 7.00
CA GLN A 88 9.22 10.16 7.81
C GLN A 88 7.83 9.53 8.11
N PRO A 89 7.06 9.12 7.09
CA PRO A 89 5.72 8.58 7.26
C PRO A 89 5.76 7.14 7.80
N GLN A 90 4.61 6.60 8.19
CA GLN A 90 4.52 5.17 8.52
C GLN A 90 4.61 4.26 7.30
N HIS A 91 4.26 4.77 6.09
CA HIS A 91 4.16 3.94 4.89
C HIS A 91 4.54 4.70 3.62
N VAL A 92 5.24 4.02 2.72
CA VAL A 92 5.68 4.53 1.41
C VAL A 92 5.33 3.54 0.31
N ASN A 93 4.59 4.02 -0.70
CA ASN A 93 4.35 3.25 -1.92
C ASN A 93 5.45 3.51 -2.94
N GLN A 94 6.05 2.45 -3.46
CA GLN A 94 7.14 2.59 -4.40
C GLN A 94 7.03 1.62 -5.59
N VAL A 95 7.52 2.03 -6.76
CA VAL A 95 7.78 1.10 -7.84
C VAL A 95 8.88 0.12 -7.43
N PHE A 96 8.93 -1.05 -8.04
CA PHE A 96 9.89 -2.09 -7.68
C PHE A 96 11.33 -1.56 -7.59
N THR A 97 11.79 -0.87 -8.62
CA THR A 97 13.16 -0.35 -8.72
C THR A 97 13.47 0.85 -7.82
N GLY A 98 12.46 1.47 -7.20
CA GLY A 98 12.62 2.64 -6.33
C GLY A 98 12.75 2.32 -4.85
N VAL A 99 12.53 1.05 -4.46
CA VAL A 99 12.49 0.62 -3.05
C VAL A 99 13.80 0.93 -2.33
N GLY A 100 14.95 0.54 -2.92
CA GLY A 100 16.26 0.78 -2.33
C GLY A 100 16.58 2.26 -2.14
N THR A 101 16.21 3.11 -3.09
CA THR A 101 16.37 4.57 -2.98
C THR A 101 15.55 5.13 -1.83
N SER A 102 14.26 4.75 -1.74
CA SER A 102 13.40 5.20 -0.63
C SER A 102 13.95 4.74 0.72
N ARG A 103 14.37 3.49 0.84
CA ARG A 103 14.94 2.95 2.08
C ARG A 103 16.23 3.69 2.50
N ALA A 104 17.12 3.92 1.56
CA ALA A 104 18.36 4.63 1.83
C ALA A 104 18.11 6.08 2.28
N LEU A 105 17.18 6.79 1.64
CA LEU A 105 16.83 8.17 1.99
C LEU A 105 16.04 8.29 3.31
N LEU A 106 15.23 7.30 3.67
CA LEU A 106 14.59 7.24 4.99
C LEU A 106 15.62 7.13 6.12
N GLY A 107 16.74 6.44 5.91
CA GLY A 107 17.79 6.27 6.92
C GLY A 107 17.39 5.44 8.13
N GLN A 108 16.25 4.73 8.07
CA GLN A 108 15.71 3.88 9.13
C GLN A 108 14.85 2.75 8.54
N ASN A 109 14.51 1.72 9.33
CA ASN A 109 13.81 0.51 8.88
C ASN A 109 12.38 0.36 9.40
N GLU A 110 11.87 1.32 10.16
CA GLU A 110 10.55 1.25 10.80
C GLU A 110 9.41 1.59 9.83
N THR A 111 9.63 2.57 8.94
CA THR A 111 8.68 2.89 7.86
C THR A 111 8.50 1.69 6.92
N VAL A 112 7.26 1.32 6.67
CA VAL A 112 6.93 0.29 5.68
C VAL A 112 7.17 0.84 4.27
N VAL A 113 8.01 0.17 3.49
CA VAL A 113 8.23 0.49 2.07
C VAL A 113 7.80 -0.70 1.23
N ASN A 114 6.74 -0.54 0.44
CA ASN A 114 6.32 -1.60 -0.47
C ASN A 114 7.05 -1.54 -1.81
N GLY A 115 7.12 -2.68 -2.48
CA GLY A 115 7.56 -2.79 -3.86
C GLY A 115 6.43 -3.24 -4.78
N LEU A 116 6.13 -2.43 -5.80
CA LEU A 116 5.07 -2.71 -6.77
C LEU A 116 5.46 -3.85 -7.70
N ILE A 117 4.66 -4.89 -7.71
CA ILE A 117 4.67 -5.98 -8.70
C ILE A 117 3.29 -6.09 -9.36
N SER A 118 3.23 -6.69 -10.55
CA SER A 118 1.97 -6.83 -11.29
C SER A 118 1.67 -8.26 -11.69
N PRO A 119 0.36 -8.61 -11.87
CA PRO A 119 -0.06 -9.88 -12.44
C PRO A 119 0.53 -10.12 -13.82
N THR A 120 0.65 -11.39 -14.21
CA THR A 120 1.15 -11.84 -15.51
C THR A 120 0.16 -12.72 -16.28
N GLY A 121 -0.91 -13.16 -15.61
CA GLY A 121 -1.82 -14.20 -16.08
C GLY A 121 -1.37 -15.61 -15.71
N THR A 122 -0.22 -15.77 -15.02
CA THR A 122 0.33 -17.08 -14.64
C THR A 122 0.63 -17.12 -13.16
N PRO A 123 -0.06 -17.97 -12.36
CA PRO A 123 0.22 -18.12 -10.93
C PRO A 123 1.69 -18.45 -10.65
N GLY A 124 2.27 -17.78 -9.66
CA GLY A 124 3.67 -17.95 -9.28
C GLY A 124 4.67 -17.07 -10.04
N LEU A 125 4.24 -16.41 -11.12
CA LEU A 125 5.05 -15.44 -11.87
C LEU A 125 4.51 -14.01 -11.66
N VAL A 126 5.42 -13.06 -11.56
CA VAL A 126 5.08 -11.64 -11.38
C VAL A 126 5.95 -10.74 -12.25
N LYS A 127 5.39 -9.60 -12.66
CA LYS A 127 6.12 -8.57 -13.37
C LYS A 127 6.71 -7.57 -12.39
N ILE A 128 8.04 -7.36 -12.47
CA ILE A 128 8.80 -6.41 -11.64
C ILE A 128 9.22 -5.15 -12.39
N SER A 129 9.04 -5.10 -13.71
CA SER A 129 9.36 -3.94 -14.56
C SER A 129 8.34 -2.81 -14.40
N THR A 130 8.28 -2.21 -13.21
CA THR A 130 7.30 -1.16 -12.84
C THR A 130 7.92 0.24 -12.71
N GLY A 131 9.22 0.38 -12.92
CA GLY A 131 9.95 1.65 -12.86
C GLY A 131 9.79 2.53 -14.10
N PRO A 132 10.29 3.77 -14.06
CA PRO A 132 10.07 4.75 -15.13
C PRO A 132 10.64 4.35 -16.50
N LEU A 133 11.75 3.64 -16.52
CA LEU A 133 12.35 3.10 -17.74
C LEU A 133 11.88 1.67 -18.03
N SER A 134 11.91 0.80 -17.02
CA SER A 134 11.64 -0.62 -17.18
C SER A 134 10.21 -0.92 -17.63
N ARG A 135 9.20 -0.10 -17.30
CA ARG A 135 7.82 -0.27 -17.79
C ARG A 135 7.68 -0.12 -19.31
N ARG A 136 8.67 0.47 -19.98
CA ARG A 136 8.70 0.67 -21.45
C ARG A 136 9.59 -0.35 -22.15
N ALA A 137 10.30 -1.17 -21.40
CA ALA A 137 11.12 -2.28 -21.88
C ALA A 137 10.26 -3.56 -21.97
N PRO A 138 10.78 -4.65 -22.57
CA PRO A 138 10.17 -5.97 -22.45
C PRO A 138 9.89 -6.32 -20.98
N ASP A 139 8.79 -7.02 -20.72
CA ASP A 139 8.36 -7.34 -19.38
C ASP A 139 9.39 -8.15 -18.60
N GLY A 140 9.84 -7.62 -17.47
CA GLY A 140 10.66 -8.34 -16.51
C GLY A 140 9.78 -9.26 -15.66
N ILE A 141 9.60 -10.51 -16.12
CA ILE A 141 8.81 -11.53 -15.43
C ILE A 141 9.75 -12.46 -14.68
N VAL A 142 9.47 -12.67 -13.39
CA VAL A 142 10.26 -13.53 -12.51
C VAL A 142 9.36 -14.36 -11.60
N PRO A 143 9.86 -15.48 -11.02
CA PRO A 143 9.18 -16.15 -9.91
C PRO A 143 8.95 -15.18 -8.74
N ILE A 144 7.82 -15.33 -8.05
CA ILE A 144 7.48 -14.45 -6.91
C ILE A 144 8.52 -14.50 -5.80
N GLU A 145 9.13 -15.66 -5.56
CA GLU A 145 10.20 -15.82 -4.57
C GLU A 145 11.43 -14.97 -4.91
N THR A 146 11.77 -14.88 -6.21
CA THR A 146 12.86 -14.00 -6.69
C THR A 146 12.52 -12.53 -6.45
N ALA A 147 11.27 -12.13 -6.74
CA ALA A 147 10.83 -10.76 -6.48
C ALA A 147 10.90 -10.41 -4.98
N ILE A 148 10.47 -11.31 -4.10
CA ILE A 148 10.54 -11.12 -2.64
C ILE A 148 12.00 -11.00 -2.18
N ALA A 149 12.89 -11.88 -2.66
CA ALA A 149 14.32 -11.82 -2.32
C ALA A 149 14.94 -10.48 -2.72
N LEU A 150 14.70 -10.02 -3.95
CA LEU A 150 15.17 -8.73 -4.44
C LEU A 150 14.61 -7.54 -3.62
N LEU A 151 13.32 -7.62 -3.22
CA LEU A 151 12.73 -6.58 -2.36
C LEU A 151 13.40 -6.55 -0.97
N LYS A 152 13.67 -7.70 -0.39
CA LYS A 152 14.40 -7.80 0.88
C LYS A 152 15.81 -7.23 0.77
N ASP A 153 16.55 -7.55 -0.30
CA ASP A 153 17.88 -7.00 -0.57
C ASP A 153 17.88 -5.47 -0.67
N MET A 154 16.79 -4.89 -1.19
CA MET A 154 16.59 -3.44 -1.27
C MET A 154 16.05 -2.82 0.03
N GLY A 155 15.80 -3.60 1.09
CA GLY A 155 15.21 -3.14 2.34
C GLY A 155 13.71 -2.86 2.25
N GLY A 156 13.01 -3.49 1.31
CA GLY A 156 11.54 -3.46 1.21
C GLY A 156 10.90 -4.23 2.36
N SER A 157 9.68 -3.85 2.72
CA SER A 157 8.90 -4.44 3.82
C SER A 157 7.78 -5.35 3.33
N SER A 158 7.28 -5.13 2.11
CA SER A 158 6.07 -5.76 1.60
C SER A 158 6.03 -5.81 0.08
N VAL A 159 5.22 -6.73 -0.42
CA VAL A 159 4.81 -6.80 -1.82
C VAL A 159 3.52 -6.01 -2.01
N LYS A 160 3.52 -5.01 -2.88
CA LYS A 160 2.30 -4.40 -3.41
C LYS A 160 1.90 -5.10 -4.70
N TYR A 161 0.80 -5.87 -4.66
CA TYR A 161 0.28 -6.59 -5.82
C TYR A 161 -0.80 -5.77 -6.52
N PHE A 162 -0.46 -5.18 -7.68
CA PHE A 162 -1.31 -4.24 -8.43
C PHE A 162 -1.06 -4.27 -9.94
N PRO A 163 -2.10 -4.12 -10.78
CA PRO A 163 -3.54 -4.10 -10.44
C PRO A 163 -4.11 -5.52 -10.41
N MET A 164 -4.73 -5.92 -9.29
CA MET A 164 -5.28 -7.27 -9.19
C MET A 164 -6.72 -7.40 -9.71
N GLY A 165 -7.43 -6.27 -9.93
CA GLY A 165 -8.80 -6.27 -10.44
C GLY A 165 -9.81 -6.97 -9.51
N GLY A 166 -9.72 -6.74 -8.21
CA GLY A 166 -10.51 -7.48 -7.23
C GLY A 166 -10.13 -8.95 -7.20
N LEU A 167 -11.09 -9.84 -7.49
CA LEU A 167 -10.86 -11.29 -7.53
C LEU A 167 -10.61 -11.85 -8.95
N THR A 168 -10.41 -11.01 -9.95
CA THR A 168 -10.17 -11.49 -11.33
C THR A 168 -8.85 -12.25 -11.47
N CYS A 169 -7.83 -11.93 -10.65
CA CYS A 169 -6.55 -12.62 -10.57
C CYS A 169 -6.45 -13.51 -9.32
N ARG A 170 -7.55 -14.17 -8.92
CA ARG A 170 -7.65 -14.90 -7.64
C ARG A 170 -6.55 -15.94 -7.45
N ASP A 171 -6.26 -16.76 -8.45
CA ASP A 171 -5.28 -17.84 -8.35
C ASP A 171 -3.84 -17.31 -8.31
N GLU A 172 -3.55 -16.25 -9.07
CA GLU A 172 -2.27 -15.55 -8.98
C GLU A 172 -2.11 -14.88 -7.61
N TYR A 173 -3.16 -14.21 -7.11
CA TYR A 173 -3.14 -13.59 -5.79
C TYR A 173 -2.90 -14.61 -4.67
N LYS A 174 -3.55 -15.80 -4.78
CA LYS A 174 -3.30 -16.90 -3.83
C LYS A 174 -1.84 -17.33 -3.86
N ALA A 175 -1.24 -17.52 -5.04
CA ALA A 175 0.17 -17.88 -5.16
C ALA A 175 1.11 -16.81 -4.57
N VAL A 176 0.78 -15.53 -4.73
CA VAL A 176 1.51 -14.42 -4.09
C VAL A 176 1.38 -14.47 -2.57
N ALA A 177 0.18 -14.71 -2.03
CA ALA A 177 -0.07 -14.84 -0.60
C ALA A 177 0.72 -16.02 0.01
N ASP A 178 0.66 -17.19 -0.63
CA ASP A 178 1.41 -18.39 -0.22
C ASP A 178 2.93 -18.12 -0.17
N ALA A 179 3.47 -17.40 -1.17
CA ALA A 179 4.89 -17.05 -1.19
C ALA A 179 5.25 -16.03 -0.10
N CYS A 180 4.43 -14.99 0.09
CA CYS A 180 4.63 -14.01 1.17
C CYS A 180 4.65 -14.68 2.55
N ALA A 181 3.74 -15.63 2.80
CA ALA A 181 3.69 -16.39 4.04
C ALA A 181 4.95 -17.23 4.25
N ARG A 182 5.38 -18.02 3.23
CA ARG A 182 6.61 -18.84 3.30
C ARG A 182 7.87 -18.03 3.58
N HIS A 183 7.93 -16.80 3.09
CA HIS A 183 9.11 -15.94 3.23
C HIS A 183 9.00 -14.92 4.37
N ASP A 184 7.93 -14.97 5.19
CA ASP A 184 7.62 -13.97 6.22
C ASP A 184 7.76 -12.54 5.65
N PHE A 185 6.98 -12.25 4.62
CA PHE A 185 6.98 -10.98 3.94
C PHE A 185 5.55 -10.44 3.84
N TRP A 186 5.35 -9.14 4.05
CA TRP A 186 4.01 -8.56 4.11
C TRP A 186 3.38 -8.42 2.74
N LEU A 187 2.04 -8.37 2.71
CA LEU A 187 1.27 -8.35 1.48
C LEU A 187 0.29 -7.17 1.43
N GLU A 188 0.29 -6.45 0.31
CA GLU A 188 -0.55 -5.30 0.04
C GLU A 188 -1.40 -5.51 -1.22
N PRO A 189 -2.55 -6.20 -1.11
CA PRO A 189 -3.46 -6.36 -2.23
C PRO A 189 -4.02 -5.01 -2.66
N THR A 190 -4.01 -4.74 -3.97
CA THR A 190 -4.36 -3.42 -4.52
C THR A 190 -5.05 -3.52 -5.87
N GLY A 191 -6.13 -2.74 -6.04
CA GLY A 191 -6.86 -2.58 -7.30
C GLY A 191 -8.15 -3.40 -7.37
N GLY A 192 -9.28 -2.70 -7.55
CA GLY A 192 -10.60 -3.32 -7.65
C GLY A 192 -11.14 -3.88 -6.34
N ILE A 193 -10.59 -3.47 -5.20
CA ILE A 193 -11.08 -3.89 -3.88
C ILE A 193 -12.25 -2.99 -3.47
N ASP A 194 -13.30 -3.62 -2.96
CA ASP A 194 -14.53 -2.98 -2.48
C ASP A 194 -15.11 -3.71 -1.25
N LEU A 195 -16.27 -3.26 -0.76
CA LEU A 195 -16.95 -3.84 0.39
C LEU A 195 -17.46 -5.27 0.14
N GLU A 196 -17.68 -5.66 -1.11
CA GLU A 196 -18.21 -6.98 -1.47
C GLU A 196 -17.12 -8.05 -1.51
N ASN A 197 -15.90 -7.69 -1.99
CA ASN A 197 -14.82 -8.64 -2.22
C ASN A 197 -13.71 -8.65 -1.16
N ILE A 198 -13.60 -7.60 -0.33
CA ILE A 198 -12.53 -7.48 0.69
C ILE A 198 -12.48 -8.67 1.65
N ALA A 199 -13.65 -9.22 2.02
CA ALA A 199 -13.73 -10.34 2.95
C ALA A 199 -13.05 -11.60 2.42
N GLU A 200 -13.23 -11.91 1.13
CA GLU A 200 -12.56 -13.03 0.46
C GLU A 200 -11.06 -12.75 0.22
N ILE A 201 -10.70 -11.53 -0.15
CA ILE A 201 -9.29 -11.12 -0.32
C ILE A 201 -8.52 -11.28 0.99
N LEU A 202 -9.10 -10.86 2.12
CA LEU A 202 -8.50 -11.07 3.44
C LEU A 202 -8.43 -12.56 3.80
N HIS A 203 -9.49 -13.32 3.53
CA HIS A 203 -9.52 -14.77 3.81
C HIS A 203 -8.37 -15.50 3.11
N ILE A 204 -8.16 -15.25 1.80
CA ILE A 204 -7.07 -15.87 1.03
C ILE A 204 -5.70 -15.60 1.67
N ALA A 205 -5.42 -14.36 2.06
CA ALA A 205 -4.13 -13.99 2.63
C ALA A 205 -3.94 -14.51 4.07
N LEU A 206 -5.01 -14.48 4.89
CA LEU A 206 -4.97 -14.98 6.26
C LEU A 206 -4.84 -16.50 6.30
N ASP A 207 -5.56 -17.22 5.43
CA ASP A 207 -5.51 -18.67 5.30
C ASP A 207 -4.14 -19.16 4.80
N ALA A 208 -3.51 -18.41 3.90
CA ALA A 208 -2.12 -18.66 3.49
C ALA A 208 -1.11 -18.47 4.63
N GLY A 209 -1.47 -17.77 5.71
CA GLY A 209 -0.59 -17.51 6.85
C GLY A 209 0.22 -16.22 6.75
N VAL A 210 -0.13 -15.28 5.85
CA VAL A 210 0.56 -13.97 5.75
C VAL A 210 0.52 -13.26 7.09
N SER A 211 1.68 -12.85 7.61
CA SER A 211 1.80 -12.26 8.95
C SER A 211 1.13 -10.88 9.06
N LYS A 212 1.29 -10.02 8.05
CA LYS A 212 0.70 -8.69 8.00
C LYS A 212 0.16 -8.35 6.62
N ILE A 213 -1.05 -7.80 6.58
CA ILE A 213 -1.79 -7.49 5.35
C ILE A 213 -2.21 -6.03 5.37
N ILE A 214 -1.93 -5.29 4.28
CA ILE A 214 -2.35 -3.89 4.11
C ILE A 214 -3.18 -3.81 2.82
N PRO A 215 -4.48 -4.07 2.87
CA PRO A 215 -5.35 -3.93 1.70
C PRO A 215 -5.54 -2.45 1.33
N HIS A 216 -5.41 -2.12 0.03
CA HIS A 216 -5.62 -0.77 -0.49
C HIS A 216 -7.00 -0.65 -1.11
N ILE A 217 -7.91 0.03 -0.43
CA ILE A 217 -9.29 0.26 -0.88
C ILE A 217 -9.44 1.74 -1.22
N TYR A 218 -9.65 2.06 -2.49
CA TYR A 218 -9.61 3.43 -2.99
C TYR A 218 -10.90 3.85 -3.68
N SER A 219 -11.00 3.71 -4.99
CA SER A 219 -12.07 4.30 -5.82
C SER A 219 -13.48 3.83 -5.46
N SER A 220 -13.62 2.61 -4.92
CA SER A 220 -14.91 2.03 -4.55
C SER A 220 -15.62 2.74 -3.39
N ILE A 221 -14.84 3.37 -2.51
CA ILE A 221 -15.34 4.04 -1.30
C ILE A 221 -15.19 5.58 -1.35
N ILE A 222 -14.72 6.14 -2.47
CA ILE A 222 -14.63 7.59 -2.67
C ILE A 222 -15.96 8.11 -3.20
N ASP A 223 -16.49 9.15 -2.55
CA ASP A 223 -17.63 9.90 -3.05
C ASP A 223 -17.22 10.73 -4.29
N LYS A 224 -17.93 10.54 -5.40
CA LYS A 224 -17.56 11.14 -6.68
C LYS A 224 -17.78 12.67 -6.75
N VAL A 225 -18.61 13.19 -5.85
CA VAL A 225 -18.94 14.63 -5.84
C VAL A 225 -17.91 15.40 -5.01
N SER A 226 -17.64 14.92 -3.78
CA SER A 226 -16.72 15.59 -2.86
C SER A 226 -15.26 15.17 -3.04
N GLY A 227 -14.99 14.01 -3.67
CA GLY A 227 -13.66 13.43 -3.75
C GLY A 227 -13.17 12.83 -2.41
N ASN A 228 -13.99 12.83 -1.37
CA ASN A 228 -13.65 12.30 -0.06
C ASN A 228 -13.98 10.82 0.06
N THR A 229 -13.16 10.07 0.79
CA THR A 229 -13.51 8.72 1.22
C THR A 229 -14.67 8.78 2.23
N ARG A 230 -15.70 7.95 2.00
CA ARG A 230 -16.86 7.87 2.89
C ARG A 230 -16.48 7.19 4.20
N ALA A 231 -16.59 7.91 5.32
CA ALA A 231 -16.25 7.40 6.66
C ALA A 231 -17.09 6.18 7.07
N ASP A 232 -18.35 6.10 6.62
CA ASP A 232 -19.22 4.94 6.89
C ASP A 232 -18.71 3.66 6.22
N ASP A 233 -18.19 3.76 4.99
CA ASP A 233 -17.56 2.62 4.32
C ASP A 233 -16.28 2.18 5.07
N VAL A 234 -15.51 3.11 5.62
CA VAL A 234 -14.34 2.79 6.44
C VAL A 234 -14.73 2.04 7.71
N ARG A 235 -15.83 2.41 8.37
CA ARG A 235 -16.39 1.66 9.52
C ARG A 235 -16.79 0.24 9.13
N GLN A 236 -17.43 0.09 7.95
CA GLN A 236 -17.80 -1.23 7.43
C GLN A 236 -16.58 -2.08 7.12
N LEU A 237 -15.53 -1.50 6.49
CA LEU A 237 -14.26 -2.18 6.26
C LEU A 237 -13.63 -2.66 7.56
N LEU A 238 -13.59 -1.82 8.61
CA LEU A 238 -13.07 -2.23 9.92
C LEU A 238 -13.90 -3.36 10.55
N ALA A 239 -15.23 -3.31 10.41
CA ALA A 239 -16.10 -4.39 10.88
C ALA A 239 -15.82 -5.73 10.15
N ILE A 240 -15.57 -5.67 8.83
CA ILE A 240 -15.18 -6.86 8.05
C ILE A 240 -13.81 -7.38 8.53
N VAL A 241 -12.82 -6.51 8.72
CA VAL A 241 -11.51 -6.89 9.28
C VAL A 241 -11.68 -7.61 10.62
N ARG A 242 -12.48 -7.06 11.53
CA ARG A 242 -12.77 -7.65 12.84
C ARG A 242 -13.37 -9.04 12.75
N SER A 243 -14.28 -9.24 11.81
CA SER A 243 -14.93 -10.55 11.61
C SER A 243 -13.99 -11.61 11.02
N ARG A 244 -12.92 -11.20 10.35
CA ARG A 244 -11.97 -12.12 9.68
C ARG A 244 -10.72 -12.42 10.50
N VAL A 245 -10.31 -11.50 11.36
CA VAL A 245 -9.12 -11.68 12.20
C VAL A 245 -9.44 -12.31 13.57
N GLY A 246 -10.74 -12.39 13.89
CA GLY A 246 -11.23 -13.10 15.09
C GLY A 246 -11.11 -12.30 16.36
#